data_8439f14af4b9a533bb4eea1e5d80de93
#
_entry.id   8439f14af4b9a533bb4eea1e5d80de93
#
_cell.length_a   1.000
_cell.length_b   1.000
_cell.length_c   1.000
_cell.angle_alpha   90.00
_cell.angle_beta   90.00
_cell.angle_gamma   90.00
#
_symmetry.space_group_name_H-M   'P 1'
#
loop_
_entity.id
_entity.type
_entity.pdbx_description
1 polymer ?
#
loop_
_entity_poly.entity_id
_entity_poly.type
_entity_poly.pdbx_seq_one_letter_code
_entity_poly.pdbx_strand_id
1 'polypeptide(L)'
;MMKMKGFSLIELMIALAIIGVISSIAYPSYQTYIQDTYYAQARVDTKVCAQALGRFYANGFTYVGGAAQCTLWSPASGTEAASQYTLTVPTATATDYTVVATPVSGACDGRCYSEQADGTESVF
;
A
#
# COMPACT_ATOMS: atom_id res chain seq x y z
N MET A 1 21.60 23.24 -49.44
CA MET A 1 20.65 23.67 -48.40
C MET A 1 19.63 22.56 -48.17
N MET A 2 19.65 21.90 -46.99
CA MET A 2 18.62 20.93 -46.62
C MET A 2 17.36 21.71 -46.27
N LYS A 3 16.27 21.51 -47.03
CA LYS A 3 14.94 22.05 -46.69
C LYS A 3 14.44 21.28 -45.48
N MET A 4 14.41 21.91 -44.33
CA MET A 4 13.70 21.41 -43.16
C MET A 4 12.21 21.46 -43.45
N LYS A 5 11.57 20.28 -43.59
CA LYS A 5 10.11 20.17 -43.67
C LYS A 5 9.55 20.38 -42.26
N GLY A 6 8.75 21.42 -42.07
CA GLY A 6 8.01 21.63 -40.84
C GLY A 6 6.82 20.68 -40.76
N PHE A 7 6.35 20.40 -39.53
CA PHE A 7 5.14 19.62 -39.27
C PHE A 7 3.90 20.33 -39.80
N SER A 8 3.00 19.56 -40.40
CA SER A 8 1.68 20.07 -40.83
C SER A 8 0.76 20.23 -39.59
N LEU A 9 -0.10 21.23 -39.60
CA LEU A 9 -1.10 21.48 -38.56
C LEU A 9 -2.02 20.26 -38.36
N ILE A 10 -2.41 19.60 -39.46
CA ILE A 10 -3.25 18.40 -39.44
C ILE A 10 -2.52 17.21 -38.75
N GLU A 11 -1.24 17.07 -39.00
CA GLU A 11 -0.41 16.02 -38.38
C GLU A 11 -0.31 16.19 -36.87
N LEU A 12 -0.19 17.42 -36.37
CA LEU A 12 -0.22 17.75 -34.97
C LEU A 12 -1.59 17.45 -34.34
N MET A 13 -2.69 17.77 -35.03
CA MET A 13 -4.05 17.48 -34.56
C MET A 13 -4.29 15.97 -34.42
N ILE A 14 -3.85 15.18 -35.39
CA ILE A 14 -3.97 13.72 -35.37
C ILE A 14 -3.15 13.15 -34.20
N ALA A 15 -1.93 13.62 -34.02
CA ALA A 15 -1.08 13.18 -32.90
C ALA A 15 -1.72 13.45 -31.54
N LEU A 16 -2.28 14.66 -31.34
CA LEU A 16 -2.99 15.00 -30.09
C LEU A 16 -4.25 14.15 -29.88
N ALA A 17 -5.00 13.85 -30.94
CA ALA A 17 -6.17 12.99 -30.86
C ALA A 17 -5.79 11.57 -30.41
N ILE A 18 -4.74 10.99 -30.95
CA ILE A 18 -4.24 9.66 -30.58
C ILE A 18 -3.77 9.65 -29.11
N ILE A 19 -3.00 10.66 -28.69
CA ILE A 19 -2.55 10.79 -27.29
C ILE A 19 -3.75 10.89 -26.36
N GLY A 20 -4.78 11.66 -26.70
CA GLY A 20 -6.01 11.78 -25.91
C GLY A 20 -6.72 10.45 -25.71
N VAL A 21 -6.85 9.65 -26.76
CA VAL A 21 -7.47 8.32 -26.67
C VAL A 21 -6.67 7.37 -25.80
N ILE A 22 -5.35 7.30 -25.99
CA ILE A 22 -4.48 6.43 -25.20
C ILE A 22 -4.50 6.84 -23.72
N SER A 23 -4.43 8.14 -23.42
CA SER A 23 -4.44 8.67 -22.06
C SER A 23 -5.73 8.34 -21.31
N SER A 24 -6.86 8.29 -22.00
CA SER A 24 -8.16 7.99 -21.38
C SER A 24 -8.23 6.58 -20.77
N ILE A 25 -7.47 5.64 -21.30
CA ILE A 25 -7.39 4.24 -20.81
C ILE A 25 -6.20 4.06 -19.87
N ALA A 26 -5.06 4.67 -20.21
CA ALA A 26 -3.82 4.50 -19.46
C ALA A 26 -3.88 5.13 -18.06
N TYR A 27 -4.53 6.28 -17.91
CA TYR A 27 -4.57 7.01 -16.65
C TYR A 27 -5.29 6.24 -15.51
N PRO A 28 -6.52 5.73 -15.66
CA PRO A 28 -7.19 4.97 -14.62
C PRO A 28 -6.47 3.65 -14.30
N SER A 29 -5.93 2.98 -15.30
CA SER A 29 -5.14 1.76 -15.11
C SER A 29 -3.88 2.01 -14.27
N TYR A 30 -3.19 3.12 -14.52
CA TYR A 30 -2.03 3.52 -13.75
C TYR A 30 -2.37 3.81 -12.28
N GLN A 31 -3.49 4.47 -12.01
CA GLN A 31 -3.96 4.74 -10.64
C GLN A 31 -4.23 3.45 -9.85
N THR A 32 -4.89 2.49 -10.48
CA THR A 32 -5.15 1.18 -9.86
C THR A 32 -3.84 0.46 -9.54
N TYR A 33 -2.89 0.45 -10.46
CA TYR A 33 -1.58 -0.16 -10.27
C TYR A 33 -0.81 0.45 -9.08
N ILE A 34 -0.86 1.77 -8.92
CA ILE A 34 -0.24 2.46 -7.78
C ILE A 34 -0.88 2.03 -6.46
N GLN A 35 -2.22 1.95 -6.41
CA GLN A 35 -2.94 1.50 -5.21
C GLN A 35 -2.60 0.05 -4.84
N ASP A 36 -2.54 -0.83 -5.82
CA ASP A 36 -2.18 -2.24 -5.62
C ASP A 36 -0.73 -2.39 -5.12
N THR A 37 0.17 -1.51 -5.57
CA THR A 37 1.55 -1.46 -5.07
C THR A 37 1.60 -1.06 -3.60
N TYR A 38 0.86 -0.04 -3.19
CA TYR A 38 0.78 0.36 -1.79
C TYR A 38 0.12 -0.72 -0.92
N TYR A 39 -0.90 -1.40 -1.42
CA TYR A 39 -1.52 -2.53 -0.74
C TYR A 39 -0.53 -3.68 -0.54
N ALA A 40 0.22 -4.05 -1.57
CA ALA A 40 1.25 -5.08 -1.47
C ALA A 40 2.33 -4.71 -0.44
N GLN A 41 2.74 -3.44 -0.40
CA GLN A 41 3.69 -2.95 0.60
C GLN A 41 3.10 -3.01 2.02
N ALA A 42 1.85 -2.61 2.20
CA ALA A 42 1.17 -2.67 3.49
C ALA A 42 1.08 -4.10 4.04
N ARG A 43 0.85 -5.10 3.18
CA ARG A 43 0.92 -6.51 3.58
C ARG A 43 2.30 -6.92 4.08
N VAL A 44 3.35 -6.47 3.39
CA VAL A 44 4.74 -6.74 3.82
C VAL A 44 5.01 -6.09 5.18
N ASP A 45 4.64 -4.84 5.35
CA ASP A 45 4.85 -4.09 6.60
C ASP A 45 4.03 -4.69 7.76
N THR A 46 2.83 -5.21 7.50
CA THR A 46 2.03 -5.98 8.47
C THR A 46 2.79 -7.23 8.93
N LYS A 47 3.38 -7.98 8.00
CA LYS A 47 4.19 -9.17 8.34
C LYS A 47 5.46 -8.82 9.12
N VAL A 48 6.07 -7.69 8.83
CA VAL A 48 7.22 -7.19 9.62
C VAL A 48 6.79 -6.87 11.04
N CYS A 49 5.61 -6.24 11.24
CA CYS A 49 5.03 -6.01 12.56
C CYS A 49 4.73 -7.34 13.27
N ALA A 50 4.10 -8.30 12.60
CA ALA A 50 3.83 -9.63 13.15
C ALA A 50 5.10 -10.34 13.62
N GLN A 51 6.19 -10.26 12.85
CA GLN A 51 7.50 -10.79 13.25
C GLN A 51 8.08 -10.05 14.45
N ALA A 52 7.90 -8.73 14.56
CA ALA A 52 8.33 -7.96 15.71
C ALA A 52 7.58 -8.38 16.98
N LEU A 53 6.26 -8.60 16.88
CA LEU A 53 5.43 -9.15 17.95
C LEU A 53 5.86 -10.55 18.35
N GLY A 54 6.20 -11.42 17.41
CA GLY A 54 6.74 -12.75 17.68
C GLY A 54 8.07 -12.71 18.46
N ARG A 55 8.97 -11.80 18.10
CA ARG A 55 10.22 -11.56 18.84
C ARG A 55 9.96 -11.01 20.25
N PHE A 56 8.99 -10.11 20.39
CA PHE A 56 8.57 -9.57 21.68
C PHE A 56 8.02 -10.67 22.58
N TYR A 57 7.17 -11.54 22.04
CA TYR A 57 6.63 -12.71 22.75
C TYR A 57 7.73 -13.67 23.22
N ALA A 58 8.72 -13.94 22.37
CA ALA A 58 9.83 -14.83 22.71
C ALA A 58 10.65 -14.36 23.94
N ASN A 59 10.62 -13.06 24.24
CA ASN A 59 11.32 -12.50 25.41
C ASN A 59 10.43 -12.38 26.67
N GLY A 60 9.10 -12.29 26.50
CA GLY A 60 8.19 -11.97 27.61
C GLY A 60 7.01 -12.92 27.76
N PHE A 61 6.82 -13.86 26.83
CA PHE A 61 5.68 -14.80 26.78
C PHE A 61 4.31 -14.11 26.80
N THR A 62 4.24 -12.90 26.23
CA THR A 62 3.02 -12.11 26.10
C THR A 62 3.14 -11.14 24.93
N TYR A 63 2.01 -10.84 24.27
CA TYR A 63 1.93 -9.78 23.26
C TYR A 63 1.46 -8.44 23.84
N VAL A 64 1.04 -8.40 25.09
CA VAL A 64 0.58 -7.17 25.77
C VAL A 64 1.69 -6.12 25.77
N GLY A 65 1.40 -4.97 25.15
CA GLY A 65 2.38 -3.89 25.00
C GLY A 65 3.31 -4.04 23.79
N GLY A 66 3.25 -5.14 23.04
CA GLY A 66 4.10 -5.41 21.89
C GLY A 66 3.87 -4.47 20.70
N ALA A 67 2.73 -3.81 20.61
CA ALA A 67 2.42 -2.85 19.54
C ALA A 67 3.46 -1.73 19.41
N ALA A 68 4.15 -1.37 20.50
CA ALA A 68 5.25 -0.39 20.49
C ALA A 68 6.47 -0.84 19.66
N GLN A 69 6.57 -2.13 19.31
CA GLN A 69 7.62 -2.67 18.45
C GLN A 69 7.32 -2.54 16.95
N CYS A 70 6.12 -2.10 16.60
CA CYS A 70 5.66 -1.98 15.23
C CYS A 70 5.79 -0.55 14.72
N THR A 71 6.13 -0.42 13.43
CA THR A 71 5.89 0.82 12.69
C THR A 71 4.41 0.81 12.27
N LEU A 72 3.65 1.82 12.73
CA LEU A 72 2.20 1.87 12.55
C LEU A 72 1.75 2.58 11.26
N TRP A 73 2.63 2.70 10.28
CA TRP A 73 2.36 3.28 8.96
C TRP A 73 3.05 2.48 7.86
N SER A 74 2.54 2.58 6.66
CA SER A 74 3.13 1.97 5.46
C SER A 74 3.10 2.95 4.28
N PRO A 75 4.17 3.07 3.50
CA PRO A 75 5.43 2.32 3.59
C PRO A 75 6.25 2.64 4.85
N ALA A 76 6.74 1.62 5.53
CA ALA A 76 7.52 1.77 6.77
C ALA A 76 8.86 2.51 6.57
N SER A 77 9.39 2.52 5.34
CA SER A 77 10.58 3.28 4.94
C SER A 77 10.35 4.79 4.82
N GLY A 78 9.07 5.21 4.79
CA GLY A 78 8.67 6.62 4.70
C GLY A 78 8.39 7.25 6.05
N THR A 79 7.68 8.37 6.01
CA THR A 79 7.19 9.07 7.20
C THR A 79 5.69 8.80 7.39
N GLU A 80 5.21 8.90 8.63
CA GLU A 80 3.79 8.77 8.94
C GLU A 80 2.92 9.75 8.13
N ALA A 81 3.39 10.98 7.95
CA ALA A 81 2.68 12.02 7.18
C ALA A 81 2.54 11.70 5.68
N ALA A 82 3.41 10.87 5.12
CA ALA A 82 3.39 10.43 3.72
C ALA A 82 2.83 9.02 3.55
N SER A 83 2.30 8.42 4.62
CA SER A 83 1.79 7.05 4.59
C SER A 83 0.53 6.93 3.73
N GLN A 84 0.39 5.78 3.09
CA GLN A 84 -0.80 5.41 2.33
C GLN A 84 -1.70 4.43 3.10
N TYR A 85 -1.11 3.74 4.07
CA TYR A 85 -1.80 2.82 4.97
C TYR A 85 -1.43 3.10 6.42
N THR A 86 -2.40 2.93 7.29
CA THR A 86 -2.22 2.91 8.74
C THR A 86 -2.27 1.47 9.22
N LEU A 87 -1.28 1.08 10.02
CA LEU A 87 -1.28 -0.20 10.71
C LEU A 87 -1.78 0.00 12.14
N THR A 88 -2.62 -0.91 12.60
CA THR A 88 -3.12 -0.91 13.97
C THR A 88 -2.99 -2.32 14.56
N VAL A 89 -2.84 -2.40 15.87
CA VAL A 89 -2.85 -3.66 16.62
C VAL A 89 -4.02 -3.61 17.59
N PRO A 90 -5.26 -3.83 17.08
CA PRO A 90 -6.47 -3.70 17.91
C PRO A 90 -6.55 -4.75 19.02
N THR A 91 -5.90 -5.89 18.84
CA THR A 91 -5.86 -6.96 19.83
C THR A 91 -4.41 -7.32 20.09
N ALA A 92 -4.00 -7.27 21.36
CA ALA A 92 -2.73 -7.78 21.85
C ALA A 92 -2.96 -8.31 23.26
N THR A 93 -3.11 -9.61 23.37
CA THR A 93 -3.35 -10.35 24.65
C THR A 93 -2.11 -11.12 25.08
N ALA A 94 -2.24 -11.94 26.10
CA ALA A 94 -1.13 -12.79 26.54
C ALA A 94 -0.73 -13.83 25.47
N THR A 95 -1.68 -14.29 24.66
CA THR A 95 -1.49 -15.43 23.73
C THR A 95 -1.86 -15.13 22.28
N ASP A 96 -2.45 -13.97 22.00
CA ASP A 96 -2.98 -13.66 20.68
C ASP A 96 -2.77 -12.18 20.32
N TYR A 97 -2.65 -11.90 19.02
CA TYR A 97 -2.64 -10.55 18.47
C TYR A 97 -3.36 -10.51 17.12
N THR A 98 -3.80 -9.33 16.74
CA THR A 98 -4.26 -9.02 15.39
C THR A 98 -3.60 -7.74 14.94
N VAL A 99 -2.98 -7.76 13.77
CA VAL A 99 -2.48 -6.55 13.08
C VAL A 99 -3.39 -6.27 11.91
N VAL A 100 -3.81 -5.03 11.76
CA VAL A 100 -4.71 -4.60 10.67
C VAL A 100 -4.07 -3.46 9.91
N ALA A 101 -4.03 -3.56 8.59
CA ALA A 101 -3.64 -2.49 7.68
C ALA A 101 -4.87 -1.93 6.96
N THR A 102 -5.09 -0.64 7.10
CA THR A 102 -6.20 0.09 6.47
C THR A 102 -5.68 1.27 5.65
N PRO A 103 -6.25 1.53 4.45
CA PRO A 103 -5.89 2.73 3.68
C PRO A 103 -6.17 4.00 4.47
N VAL A 104 -5.31 5.00 4.36
CA VAL A 104 -5.52 6.32 4.98
C VAL A 104 -6.80 6.99 4.46
N SER A 105 -7.20 6.69 3.22
CA SER A 105 -8.48 7.11 2.65
C SER A 105 -9.71 6.53 3.35
N GLY A 106 -9.55 5.48 4.15
CA GLY A 106 -10.60 4.83 4.96
C GLY A 106 -11.46 3.83 4.22
N ALA A 107 -11.41 3.75 2.89
CA ALA A 107 -12.18 2.77 2.12
C ALA A 107 -11.35 1.50 1.89
N CYS A 108 -11.87 0.35 2.35
CA CYS A 108 -11.17 -0.94 2.19
C CYS A 108 -11.21 -1.45 0.75
N ASP A 109 -12.37 -1.49 0.14
CA ASP A 109 -12.59 -1.94 -1.25
C ASP A 109 -11.80 -3.24 -1.60
N GLY A 110 -11.75 -4.21 -0.68
CA GLY A 110 -10.93 -5.40 -0.81
C GLY A 110 -9.42 -5.17 -0.65
N ARG A 111 -8.99 -4.05 -0.11
CA ARG A 111 -7.59 -3.67 0.12
C ARG A 111 -7.25 -3.42 1.60
N CYS A 112 -8.11 -3.82 2.52
CA CYS A 112 -7.72 -3.96 3.92
C CYS A 112 -7.18 -5.36 4.16
N TYR A 113 -6.21 -5.46 5.04
CA TYR A 113 -5.53 -6.71 5.35
C TYR A 113 -5.38 -6.87 6.85
N SER A 114 -5.60 -8.08 7.34
CA SER A 114 -5.31 -8.42 8.73
C SER A 114 -4.55 -9.73 8.84
N GLU A 115 -3.71 -9.81 9.87
CA GLU A 115 -2.93 -11.01 10.22
C GLU A 115 -3.04 -11.25 11.72
N GLN A 116 -3.27 -12.52 12.09
CA GLN A 116 -3.42 -12.97 13.46
C GLN A 116 -2.22 -13.82 13.93
N ALA A 117 -2.11 -14.04 15.21
CA ALA A 117 -1.01 -14.79 15.81
C ALA A 117 -0.91 -16.25 15.33
N ASP A 118 -2.02 -16.85 14.91
CA ASP A 118 -2.07 -18.20 14.35
C ASP A 118 -1.66 -18.27 12.86
N GLY A 119 -1.31 -17.12 12.27
CA GLY A 119 -0.99 -17.00 10.85
C GLY A 119 -2.22 -16.86 9.94
N THR A 120 -3.42 -16.73 10.49
CA THR A 120 -4.63 -16.46 9.71
C THR A 120 -4.55 -15.07 9.08
N GLU A 121 -4.70 -15.02 7.76
CA GLU A 121 -4.76 -13.79 6.97
C GLU A 121 -6.18 -13.54 6.47
N SER A 122 -6.64 -12.31 6.52
CA SER A 122 -7.93 -11.90 5.97
C SER A 122 -7.81 -10.62 5.15
N VAL A 123 -8.57 -10.57 4.06
CA VAL A 123 -8.72 -9.40 3.18
C VAL A 123 -10.20 -9.00 3.22
N PHE A 124 -10.49 -7.71 3.36
CA PHE A 124 -11.87 -7.20 3.48
C PHE A 124 -12.00 -5.75 3.00
#